data_9035cb821e5938b86ccd6b6b86e6b9fe
#
_entry.id   9035cb821e5938b86ccd6b6b86e6b9fe
#
_cell.length_a   1.000
_cell.length_b   1.000
_cell.length_c   1.000
_cell.angle_alpha   90.00
_cell.angle_beta   90.00
_cell.angle_gamma   90.00
#
_symmetry.space_group_name_H-M   'P 1'
#
loop_
_entity.id
_entity.type
_entity.pdbx_description
1 polymer ?
#
loop_
_entity_poly.entity_id
_entity_poly.type
_entity_poly.pdbx_seq_one_letter_code
_entity_poly.pdbx_strand_id
1 'polypeptide(L)'
;EPMQSHCDKKACKQAKYGIGGHDTLPEIGGLTILKSEPRLFFLDVDGKRLELSTEQLQMPIQFQRACIEQIDFMPPLFKPGDWQVLVNNLLSTATSIEASEELTITGQFKELVETYCTSRIRAKSPEEMTMGKPWTEDDLTYFTMKGLQEFLKQRGFTTFNRPQIQQRLKDLNNDTKCNGMKQIKMDDGKWTNLRVWWVPKFETTEVDLSTNKETNDDEIPF
;
A
#
# COMPACT_ATOMS: atom_id res chain seq x y z
N GLU A 1 9.63 0.89 -57.80
CA GLU A 1 8.47 1.56 -57.25
C GLU A 1 7.12 0.83 -57.35
N PRO A 2 6.84 -0.02 -58.31
CA PRO A 2 5.50 -0.61 -58.42
C PRO A 2 5.24 -1.84 -57.53
N MET A 3 6.21 -2.41 -56.87
CA MET A 3 6.03 -3.65 -56.11
C MET A 3 5.32 -3.47 -54.73
N GLN A 4 5.24 -2.27 -54.22
CA GLN A 4 4.58 -2.00 -52.93
C GLN A 4 3.09 -2.16 -52.93
N SER A 5 2.44 -2.03 -54.11
CA SER A 5 0.98 -2.05 -54.25
C SER A 5 0.36 -3.43 -54.45
N HIS A 6 1.16 -4.48 -54.56
CA HIS A 6 0.63 -5.80 -54.96
C HIS A 6 0.79 -6.94 -53.93
N CYS A 7 1.38 -6.70 -52.77
CA CYS A 7 1.53 -7.73 -51.75
C CYS A 7 0.59 -7.51 -50.58
N ASP A 8 -0.59 -8.08 -50.65
CA ASP A 8 -1.57 -8.11 -49.53
C ASP A 8 -1.39 -9.29 -48.57
N LYS A 9 -0.40 -10.14 -48.79
CA LYS A 9 -0.16 -11.30 -47.93
C LYS A 9 0.38 -10.83 -46.58
N LYS A 10 -0.32 -11.21 -45.52
CA LYS A 10 0.01 -10.90 -44.11
C LYS A 10 1.45 -11.30 -43.75
N ALA A 11 1.91 -12.45 -44.29
CA ALA A 11 3.27 -12.93 -44.08
C ALA A 11 4.36 -12.02 -44.72
N CYS A 12 4.05 -11.36 -45.84
CA CYS A 12 4.99 -10.43 -46.48
C CYS A 12 5.04 -9.08 -45.75
N LYS A 13 3.93 -8.67 -45.13
CA LYS A 13 3.87 -7.44 -44.30
C LYS A 13 4.58 -7.62 -42.96
N GLN A 14 4.66 -8.85 -42.48
CA GLN A 14 5.31 -9.19 -41.19
C GLN A 14 6.79 -9.62 -41.33
N ALA A 15 7.28 -9.77 -42.54
CA ALA A 15 8.69 -10.12 -42.73
C ALA A 15 9.60 -8.91 -42.40
N LYS A 16 10.74 -9.16 -41.73
CA LYS A 16 11.72 -8.16 -41.32
C LYS A 16 12.13 -7.16 -42.40
N TYR A 17 11.99 -7.54 -43.67
CA TYR A 17 12.24 -6.69 -44.84
C TYR A 17 11.01 -6.65 -45.77
N GLY A 18 9.80 -6.88 -45.23
CA GLY A 18 8.56 -6.88 -45.98
C GLY A 18 8.16 -5.48 -46.46
N ILE A 19 7.60 -5.41 -47.63
CA ILE A 19 7.13 -4.17 -48.24
C ILE A 19 5.85 -3.72 -47.51
N GLY A 20 5.93 -2.75 -46.65
CA GLY A 20 4.77 -2.09 -46.03
C GLY A 20 4.51 -2.48 -44.58
N GLY A 21 5.44 -3.12 -43.90
CA GLY A 21 5.30 -3.44 -42.51
C GLY A 21 6.48 -2.98 -41.67
N HIS A 22 6.56 -1.73 -41.36
CA HIS A 22 6.96 -1.44 -39.99
C HIS A 22 5.74 -1.78 -39.16
N ASP A 23 5.57 -3.05 -38.80
CA ASP A 23 4.72 -3.41 -37.68
C ASP A 23 5.40 -2.79 -36.46
N THR A 24 5.02 -1.57 -36.18
CA THR A 24 5.40 -0.80 -35.01
C THR A 24 4.65 -1.31 -33.77
N LEU A 25 4.16 -2.55 -33.82
CA LEU A 25 3.63 -3.21 -32.64
C LEU A 25 4.81 -3.57 -31.75
N PRO A 26 4.81 -3.11 -30.52
CA PRO A 26 5.87 -3.43 -29.57
C PRO A 26 5.84 -4.93 -29.26
N GLU A 27 6.99 -5.50 -29.01
CA GLU A 27 7.09 -6.86 -28.45
C GLU A 27 6.64 -6.78 -26.97
N ILE A 28 5.48 -7.34 -26.69
CA ILE A 28 4.92 -7.39 -25.34
C ILE A 28 5.34 -8.71 -24.69
N GLY A 29 6.14 -8.58 -23.64
CA GLY A 29 6.69 -9.69 -22.87
C GLY A 29 5.82 -10.09 -21.68
N GLY A 30 6.46 -10.53 -20.60
CA GLY A 30 5.78 -11.00 -19.39
C GLY A 30 5.15 -9.89 -18.56
N LEU A 31 4.06 -10.24 -17.86
CA LEU A 31 3.41 -9.38 -16.89
C LEU A 31 3.75 -9.84 -15.48
N THR A 32 4.20 -8.93 -14.63
CA THR A 32 4.39 -9.15 -13.20
C THR A 32 3.40 -8.29 -12.42
N ILE A 33 2.70 -8.89 -11.48
CA ILE A 33 1.71 -8.20 -10.63
C ILE A 33 2.31 -8.03 -9.23
N LEU A 34 2.49 -6.79 -8.78
CA LEU A 34 2.80 -6.49 -7.40
C LEU A 34 1.48 -6.30 -6.63
N LYS A 35 1.24 -7.16 -5.65
CA LYS A 35 0.04 -7.10 -4.81
C LYS A 35 0.17 -6.03 -3.72
N SER A 36 0.44 -4.79 -4.16
CA SER A 36 0.41 -3.58 -3.32
C SER A 36 -1.01 -3.00 -3.26
N GLU A 37 -1.23 -1.99 -2.45
CA GLU A 37 -2.46 -1.18 -2.42
C GLU A 37 -2.11 0.29 -2.67
N PRO A 38 -2.38 0.84 -3.88
CA PRO A 38 -2.99 0.22 -5.08
C PRO A 38 -2.08 -0.79 -5.77
N ARG A 39 -2.68 -1.73 -6.53
CA ARG A 39 -1.91 -2.72 -7.29
C ARG A 39 -1.09 -2.06 -8.38
N LEU A 40 0.14 -2.55 -8.56
CA LEU A 40 1.04 -2.15 -9.63
C LEU A 40 1.31 -3.35 -10.55
N PHE A 41 1.45 -3.04 -11.82
CA PHE A 41 1.70 -4.01 -12.87
C PHE A 41 2.99 -3.64 -13.59
N PHE A 42 3.88 -4.59 -13.73
CA PHE A 42 5.13 -4.41 -14.49
C PHE A 42 5.02 -5.21 -15.77
N LEU A 43 5.04 -4.53 -16.89
CA LEU A 43 4.95 -5.11 -18.23
C LEU A 43 6.25 -4.90 -18.98
N ASP A 44 6.80 -5.96 -19.56
CA ASP A 44 7.98 -5.84 -20.41
C ASP A 44 7.53 -5.50 -21.84
N VAL A 45 8.04 -4.39 -22.39
CA VAL A 45 7.72 -3.88 -23.72
C VAL A 45 9.03 -3.55 -24.43
N ASP A 46 9.33 -4.22 -25.55
CA ASP A 46 10.58 -4.09 -26.30
C ASP A 46 11.83 -4.21 -25.41
N GLY A 47 11.80 -5.14 -24.43
CA GLY A 47 12.88 -5.37 -23.48
C GLY A 47 13.03 -4.28 -22.40
N LYS A 48 12.13 -3.32 -22.36
CA LYS A 48 12.06 -2.30 -21.29
C LYS A 48 10.85 -2.61 -20.38
N ARG A 49 11.03 -2.35 -19.07
CA ARG A 49 10.01 -2.62 -18.07
C ARG A 49 9.19 -1.36 -17.80
N LEU A 50 7.87 -1.45 -18.05
CA LEU A 50 6.91 -0.39 -17.74
C LEU A 50 6.21 -0.67 -16.42
N GLU A 51 6.03 0.36 -15.62
CA GLU A 51 5.16 0.36 -14.45
C GLU A 51 3.79 0.91 -14.85
N LEU A 52 2.75 0.12 -14.60
CA LEU A 52 1.38 0.45 -15.00
C LEU A 52 0.44 0.40 -13.81
N SER A 53 -0.44 1.37 -13.72
CA SER A 53 -1.62 1.31 -12.86
C SER A 53 -2.70 0.42 -13.47
N THR A 54 -3.75 0.12 -12.69
CA THR A 54 -4.91 -0.63 -13.20
C THR A 54 -5.57 0.05 -14.40
N GLU A 55 -5.69 1.39 -14.38
CA GLU A 55 -6.28 2.15 -15.50
C GLU A 55 -5.40 2.08 -16.75
N GLN A 56 -4.09 2.20 -16.57
CA GLN A 56 -3.13 2.14 -17.68
C GLN A 56 -3.10 0.76 -18.33
N LEU A 57 -3.27 -0.29 -17.55
CA LEU A 57 -3.38 -1.67 -18.06
C LEU A 57 -4.75 -1.92 -18.73
N GLN A 58 -5.82 -1.33 -18.20
CA GLN A 58 -7.18 -1.55 -18.70
C GLN A 58 -7.45 -0.84 -20.03
N MET A 59 -6.92 0.37 -20.21
CA MET A 59 -7.25 1.24 -21.34
C MET A 59 -6.07 1.36 -22.32
N PRO A 60 -6.24 1.01 -23.62
CA PRO A 60 -5.17 1.09 -24.63
C PRO A 60 -4.55 2.50 -24.74
N ILE A 61 -5.36 3.54 -24.61
CA ILE A 61 -4.91 4.93 -24.69
C ILE A 61 -4.05 5.32 -23.49
N GLN A 62 -4.37 4.79 -22.31
CA GLN A 62 -3.57 5.03 -21.10
C GLN A 62 -2.25 4.24 -21.14
N PHE A 63 -2.27 3.03 -21.70
CA PHE A 63 -1.07 2.26 -21.98
C PHE A 63 -0.15 3.00 -22.95
N GLN A 64 -0.70 3.55 -24.05
CA GLN A 64 0.07 4.33 -24.99
C GLN A 64 0.75 5.54 -24.34
N ARG A 65 0.04 6.23 -23.43
CA ARG A 65 0.61 7.34 -22.64
C ARG A 65 1.76 6.86 -21.74
N ALA A 66 1.58 5.74 -21.03
CA ALA A 66 2.62 5.19 -20.19
C ALA A 66 3.87 4.81 -21.00
N CYS A 67 3.72 4.28 -22.22
CA CYS A 67 4.84 4.02 -23.11
C CYS A 67 5.57 5.31 -23.51
N ILE A 68 4.84 6.38 -23.80
CA ILE A 68 5.47 7.67 -24.13
C ILE A 68 6.23 8.22 -22.94
N GLU A 69 5.64 8.17 -21.74
CA GLU A 69 6.21 8.75 -20.54
C GLU A 69 7.43 7.98 -20.00
N GLN A 70 7.46 6.65 -20.15
CA GLN A 70 8.47 5.82 -19.51
C GLN A 70 9.56 5.29 -20.45
N ILE A 71 9.22 5.09 -21.73
CA ILE A 71 10.16 4.48 -22.70
C ILE A 71 10.36 5.30 -23.96
N ASP A 72 9.80 6.51 -24.04
CA ASP A 72 9.89 7.41 -25.19
C ASP A 72 9.41 6.76 -26.50
N PHE A 73 8.40 5.92 -26.43
CA PHE A 73 7.85 5.19 -27.56
C PHE A 73 6.33 5.33 -27.61
N MET A 74 5.80 5.63 -28.80
CA MET A 74 4.36 5.72 -29.06
C MET A 74 3.89 4.51 -29.88
N PRO A 75 3.38 3.43 -29.25
CA PRO A 75 2.85 2.29 -29.97
C PRO A 75 1.58 2.68 -30.72
N PRO A 76 1.21 1.98 -31.80
CA PRO A 76 -0.08 2.17 -32.43
C PRO A 76 -1.21 1.87 -31.46
N LEU A 77 -2.33 2.59 -31.58
CA LEU A 77 -3.48 2.39 -30.72
C LEU A 77 -4.12 1.03 -31.02
N PHE A 78 -4.16 0.16 -30.01
CA PHE A 78 -4.82 -1.13 -30.10
C PHE A 78 -6.34 -0.95 -30.17
N LYS A 79 -7.01 -1.79 -30.95
CA LYS A 79 -8.47 -1.87 -30.90
C LYS A 79 -8.91 -2.39 -29.53
N PRO A 80 -9.98 -1.86 -28.92
CA PRO A 80 -10.39 -2.24 -27.56
C PRO A 80 -10.59 -3.73 -27.36
N GLY A 81 -11.16 -4.45 -28.35
CA GLY A 81 -11.37 -5.89 -28.29
C GLY A 81 -10.06 -6.69 -28.31
N ASP A 82 -9.13 -6.30 -29.20
CA ASP A 82 -7.83 -6.97 -29.31
C ASP A 82 -6.99 -6.72 -28.03
N TRP A 83 -7.06 -5.50 -27.50
CA TRP A 83 -6.41 -5.13 -26.25
C TRP A 83 -6.94 -5.97 -25.06
N GLN A 84 -8.26 -6.12 -24.95
CA GLN A 84 -8.87 -6.92 -23.89
C GLN A 84 -8.42 -8.38 -23.92
N VAL A 85 -8.36 -8.97 -25.12
CA VAL A 85 -7.85 -10.35 -25.29
C VAL A 85 -6.39 -10.44 -24.87
N LEU A 86 -5.55 -9.48 -25.27
CA LEU A 86 -4.14 -9.44 -24.90
C LEU A 86 -3.97 -9.34 -23.39
N VAL A 87 -4.65 -8.38 -22.74
CA VAL A 87 -4.57 -8.17 -21.29
C VAL A 87 -5.05 -9.40 -20.52
N ASN A 88 -6.13 -10.06 -20.94
CA ASN A 88 -6.61 -11.28 -20.31
C ASN A 88 -5.57 -12.42 -20.42
N ASN A 89 -4.91 -12.55 -21.56
CA ASN A 89 -3.82 -13.52 -21.74
C ASN A 89 -2.64 -13.21 -20.83
N LEU A 90 -2.23 -11.93 -20.74
CA LEU A 90 -1.17 -11.49 -19.85
C LEU A 90 -1.51 -11.78 -18.39
N LEU A 91 -2.72 -11.44 -17.95
CA LEU A 91 -3.17 -11.69 -16.58
C LEU A 91 -3.23 -13.19 -16.24
N SER A 92 -3.56 -14.05 -17.20
CA SER A 92 -3.62 -15.50 -16.99
C SER A 92 -2.23 -16.14 -16.81
N THR A 93 -1.20 -15.52 -17.38
CA THR A 93 0.19 -16.01 -17.32
C THR A 93 1.08 -15.17 -16.38
N ALA A 94 0.51 -14.16 -15.73
CA ALA A 94 1.23 -13.21 -14.91
C ALA A 94 1.87 -13.86 -13.68
N THR A 95 3.09 -13.44 -13.37
CA THR A 95 3.76 -13.76 -12.11
C THR A 95 3.30 -12.79 -11.03
N SER A 96 2.80 -13.31 -9.90
CA SER A 96 2.39 -12.48 -8.76
C SER A 96 3.49 -12.41 -7.71
N ILE A 97 3.78 -11.20 -7.25
CA ILE A 97 4.71 -10.91 -6.15
C ILE A 97 3.91 -10.24 -5.03
N GLU A 98 4.03 -10.78 -3.82
CA GLU A 98 3.47 -10.14 -2.63
C GLU A 98 4.29 -8.88 -2.31
N ALA A 99 3.62 -7.76 -2.07
CA ALA A 99 4.29 -6.58 -1.51
C ALA A 99 4.57 -6.83 -0.04
N SER A 100 5.67 -6.28 0.48
CA SER A 100 5.87 -6.26 1.93
C SER A 100 4.72 -5.51 2.60
N GLU A 101 4.33 -5.92 3.81
CA GLU A 101 3.25 -5.26 4.57
C GLU A 101 3.47 -3.75 4.67
N GLU A 102 4.73 -3.31 4.82
CA GLU A 102 5.14 -1.91 4.92
C GLU A 102 4.76 -1.06 3.68
N LEU A 103 4.70 -1.69 2.50
CA LEU A 103 4.33 -1.03 1.24
C LEU A 103 2.82 -1.01 0.99
N THR A 104 2.04 -1.60 1.90
CA THR A 104 0.58 -1.60 1.79
C THR A 104 -0.04 -0.49 2.66
N ILE A 105 -1.16 0.06 2.22
CA ILE A 105 -1.94 1.01 3.02
C ILE A 105 -2.40 0.36 4.33
N THR A 106 -2.69 -0.95 4.29
CA THR A 106 -3.06 -1.73 5.48
C THR A 106 -1.89 -1.86 6.46
N GLY A 107 -0.67 -2.08 5.97
CA GLY A 107 0.54 -2.12 6.79
C GLY A 107 0.85 -0.76 7.42
N GLN A 108 0.75 0.32 6.65
CA GLN A 108 0.89 1.70 7.19
C GLN A 108 -0.15 1.99 8.28
N PHE A 109 -1.40 1.54 8.09
CA PHE A 109 -2.43 1.68 9.12
C PHE A 109 -2.07 0.92 10.39
N LYS A 110 -1.59 -0.34 10.28
CA LYS A 110 -1.14 -1.17 11.40
C LYS A 110 -0.01 -0.49 12.18
N GLU A 111 1.00 0.02 11.49
CA GLU A 111 2.12 0.76 12.08
C GLU A 111 1.65 2.02 12.82
N LEU A 112 0.71 2.77 12.23
CA LEU A 112 0.12 3.94 12.88
C LEU A 112 -0.68 3.58 14.13
N VAL A 113 -1.44 2.49 14.11
CA VAL A 113 -2.17 1.98 15.29
C VAL A 113 -1.17 1.55 16.39
N GLU A 114 -0.12 0.85 16.02
CA GLU A 114 0.95 0.47 16.94
C GLU A 114 1.62 1.71 17.54
N THR A 115 2.01 2.68 16.70
CA THR A 115 2.58 3.96 17.15
C THR A 115 1.65 4.69 18.10
N TYR A 116 0.34 4.72 17.82
CA TYR A 116 -0.65 5.33 18.70
C TYR A 116 -0.71 4.63 20.05
N CYS A 117 -0.75 3.32 20.06
CA CYS A 117 -0.84 2.51 21.29
C CYS A 117 0.45 2.50 22.12
N THR A 118 1.63 2.65 21.47
CA THR A 118 2.94 2.60 22.12
C THR A 118 3.56 3.98 22.38
N SER A 119 2.94 5.06 21.89
CA SER A 119 3.46 6.43 22.02
C SER A 119 3.65 6.85 23.48
N ARG A 120 4.53 7.86 23.69
CA ARG A 120 4.77 8.45 25.02
C ARG A 120 3.53 9.13 25.63
N ILE A 121 2.50 9.38 24.82
CA ILE A 121 1.23 10.02 25.25
C ILE A 121 0.22 8.95 25.64
N ARG A 122 0.63 7.95 26.39
CA ARG A 122 -0.30 6.95 26.96
C ARG A 122 -1.04 7.51 28.16
N ALA A 123 -2.26 7.00 28.36
CA ALA A 123 -3.02 7.31 29.56
C ALA A 123 -2.31 6.73 30.79
N LYS A 124 -2.24 7.50 31.86
CA LYS A 124 -1.73 7.06 33.17
C LYS A 124 -2.85 6.43 34.00
N SER A 125 -4.10 6.78 33.68
CA SER A 125 -5.30 6.28 34.33
C SER A 125 -6.40 6.04 33.27
N PRO A 126 -7.37 5.16 33.53
CA PRO A 126 -8.43 4.85 32.58
C PRO A 126 -9.28 6.06 32.14
N GLU A 127 -9.43 7.07 33.01
CA GLU A 127 -10.18 8.30 32.73
C GLU A 127 -9.57 9.14 31.61
N GLU A 128 -8.25 9.11 31.45
CA GLU A 128 -7.55 9.87 30.41
C GLU A 128 -7.90 9.36 28.98
N MET A 129 -8.56 8.19 28.86
CA MET A 129 -9.12 7.73 27.59
C MET A 129 -10.19 8.68 27.05
N THR A 130 -10.87 9.45 27.91
CA THR A 130 -11.82 10.49 27.50
C THR A 130 -11.15 11.62 26.73
N MET A 131 -9.83 11.84 26.98
CA MET A 131 -8.98 12.81 26.28
C MET A 131 -8.37 12.23 25.00
N GLY A 132 -8.76 11.00 24.60
CA GLY A 132 -8.26 10.36 23.40
C GLY A 132 -6.91 9.64 23.57
N LYS A 133 -6.42 9.46 24.80
CA LYS A 133 -5.18 8.71 25.06
C LYS A 133 -5.47 7.19 25.14
N PRO A 134 -4.61 6.32 24.58
CA PRO A 134 -4.73 4.88 24.74
C PRO A 134 -4.35 4.45 26.15
N TRP A 135 -5.09 3.52 26.72
CA TRP A 135 -4.88 2.91 28.02
C TRP A 135 -4.58 1.41 27.90
N THR A 136 -3.47 0.97 28.46
CA THR A 136 -3.09 -0.45 28.45
C THR A 136 -3.38 -1.08 29.81
N GLU A 137 -4.14 -2.18 29.80
CA GLU A 137 -4.49 -2.97 30.95
C GLU A 137 -4.37 -4.44 30.56
N ASP A 138 -3.66 -5.20 31.33
CA ASP A 138 -3.30 -6.59 31.02
C ASP A 138 -2.64 -6.70 29.62
N ASP A 139 -3.15 -7.56 28.76
CA ASP A 139 -2.64 -7.79 27.41
C ASP A 139 -3.41 -7.02 26.33
N LEU A 140 -4.20 -6.02 26.73
CA LEU A 140 -5.02 -5.24 25.79
C LEU A 140 -4.76 -3.73 25.94
N THR A 141 -4.75 -3.04 24.82
CA THR A 141 -4.72 -1.58 24.76
C THR A 141 -6.07 -1.04 24.32
N TYR A 142 -6.72 -0.29 25.21
CA TYR A 142 -8.04 0.31 25.04
C TYR A 142 -7.91 1.76 24.57
N PHE A 143 -8.80 2.16 23.69
CA PHE A 143 -8.86 3.54 23.20
C PHE A 143 -10.25 3.89 22.68
N THR A 144 -10.48 5.19 22.46
CA THR A 144 -11.69 5.67 21.81
C THR A 144 -11.50 5.79 20.31
N MET A 145 -12.55 5.48 19.53
CA MET A 145 -12.49 5.66 18.07
C MET A 145 -12.18 7.11 17.68
N LYS A 146 -12.68 8.09 18.45
CA LYS A 146 -12.39 9.50 18.23
C LYS A 146 -10.92 9.81 18.39
N GLY A 147 -10.29 9.34 19.47
CA GLY A 147 -8.85 9.54 19.73
C GLY A 147 -7.98 8.96 18.62
N LEU A 148 -8.28 7.72 18.18
CA LEU A 148 -7.55 7.11 17.07
C LEU A 148 -7.73 7.91 15.77
N GLN A 149 -8.96 8.32 15.42
CA GLN A 149 -9.20 9.10 14.19
C GLN A 149 -8.48 10.46 14.20
N GLU A 150 -8.46 11.15 15.34
CA GLU A 150 -7.72 12.41 15.50
C GLU A 150 -6.22 12.19 15.31
N PHE A 151 -5.66 11.14 15.89
CA PHE A 151 -4.25 10.78 15.71
C PHE A 151 -3.93 10.46 14.24
N LEU A 152 -4.72 9.61 13.57
CA LEU A 152 -4.54 9.28 12.16
C LEU A 152 -4.57 10.53 11.28
N LYS A 153 -5.53 11.44 11.54
CA LYS A 153 -5.63 12.71 10.84
C LYS A 153 -4.40 13.60 11.05
N GLN A 154 -3.88 13.69 12.27
CA GLN A 154 -2.65 14.44 12.58
C GLN A 154 -1.42 13.89 11.87
N ARG A 155 -1.39 12.57 11.61
CA ARG A 155 -0.35 11.89 10.84
C ARG A 155 -0.57 11.93 9.32
N GLY A 156 -1.61 12.64 8.85
CA GLY A 156 -1.93 12.75 7.42
C GLY A 156 -2.60 11.51 6.82
N PHE A 157 -2.95 10.51 7.65
CA PHE A 157 -3.61 9.30 7.17
C PHE A 157 -5.12 9.51 7.07
N THR A 158 -5.59 9.77 5.85
CA THR A 158 -7.01 10.03 5.55
C THR A 158 -7.63 8.99 4.61
N THR A 159 -6.87 7.96 4.26
CA THR A 159 -7.24 6.95 3.26
C THR A 159 -8.44 6.11 3.68
N PHE A 160 -8.53 5.76 4.99
CA PHE A 160 -9.63 4.93 5.48
C PHE A 160 -10.73 5.78 6.13
N ASN A 161 -11.96 5.52 5.71
CA ASN A 161 -13.14 6.03 6.41
C ASN A 161 -13.42 5.20 7.68
N ARG A 162 -14.33 5.69 8.53
CA ARG A 162 -14.64 5.05 9.82
C ARG A 162 -15.03 3.56 9.72
N PRO A 163 -15.91 3.11 8.82
CA PRO A 163 -16.20 1.69 8.63
C PRO A 163 -14.96 0.86 8.24
N GLN A 164 -14.09 1.39 7.38
CA GLN A 164 -12.85 0.70 7.00
C GLN A 164 -11.89 0.57 8.19
N ILE A 165 -11.71 1.61 8.99
CA ILE A 165 -10.93 1.56 10.24
C ILE A 165 -11.50 0.47 11.16
N GLN A 166 -12.82 0.41 11.34
CA GLN A 166 -13.46 -0.60 12.18
C GLN A 166 -13.21 -2.03 11.68
N GLN A 167 -13.26 -2.24 10.36
CA GLN A 167 -12.97 -3.55 9.79
C GLN A 167 -11.50 -3.93 10.00
N ARG A 168 -10.56 -3.01 9.72
CA ARG A 168 -9.13 -3.27 9.94
C ARG A 168 -8.77 -3.52 11.40
N LEU A 169 -9.45 -2.88 12.35
CA LEU A 169 -9.28 -3.17 13.78
C LEU A 169 -9.79 -4.58 14.14
N LYS A 170 -10.85 -5.08 13.50
CA LYS A 170 -11.28 -6.47 13.65
C LYS A 170 -10.25 -7.44 13.09
N ASP A 171 -9.73 -7.14 11.91
CA ASP A 171 -8.69 -7.95 11.26
C ASP A 171 -7.46 -8.08 12.18
N LEU A 172 -7.03 -7.00 12.83
CA LEU A 172 -5.94 -7.00 13.82
C LEU A 172 -6.23 -7.84 15.08
N ASN A 173 -7.51 -8.06 15.38
CA ASN A 173 -7.97 -8.90 16.50
C ASN A 173 -8.41 -10.30 16.05
N ASN A 174 -7.95 -10.78 14.88
CA ASN A 174 -8.33 -12.08 14.31
C ASN A 174 -9.86 -12.26 14.24
N ASP A 175 -10.57 -11.26 13.75
CA ASP A 175 -12.03 -11.20 13.63
C ASP A 175 -12.81 -11.38 14.95
N THR A 176 -12.14 -11.30 16.09
CA THR A 176 -12.80 -11.33 17.38
C THR A 176 -13.40 -9.98 17.74
N LYS A 177 -14.31 -9.99 18.69
CA LYS A 177 -14.92 -8.76 19.19
C LYS A 177 -13.86 -7.83 19.77
N CYS A 178 -13.74 -6.62 19.22
CA CYS A 178 -12.74 -5.62 19.59
C CYS A 178 -13.33 -4.28 20.04
N ASN A 179 -14.61 -4.24 20.39
CA ASN A 179 -15.29 -3.04 20.89
C ASN A 179 -16.34 -3.35 21.96
N GLY A 180 -16.59 -2.41 22.84
CA GLY A 180 -17.58 -2.55 23.89
C GLY A 180 -17.77 -1.27 24.72
N MET A 181 -18.53 -1.40 25.80
CA MET A 181 -18.67 -0.35 26.81
C MET A 181 -17.79 -0.70 28.00
N LYS A 182 -16.96 0.24 28.45
CA LYS A 182 -16.13 0.12 29.65
C LYS A 182 -16.58 1.17 30.65
N GLN A 183 -16.82 0.74 31.88
CA GLN A 183 -17.10 1.64 32.99
C GLN A 183 -15.81 2.19 33.54
N ILE A 184 -15.71 3.49 33.65
CA ILE A 184 -14.54 4.22 34.11
C ILE A 184 -14.94 5.09 35.27
N LYS A 185 -14.17 5.03 36.35
CA LYS A 185 -14.32 5.94 37.50
C LYS A 185 -13.56 7.24 37.17
N MET A 186 -14.26 8.33 37.24
CA MET A 186 -13.69 9.67 37.02
C MET A 186 -13.13 10.26 38.31
N ASP A 187 -12.26 11.26 38.22
CA ASP A 187 -11.67 11.95 39.36
C ASP A 187 -12.70 12.53 40.34
N ASP A 188 -13.89 12.91 39.82
CA ASP A 188 -15.02 13.37 40.62
C ASP A 188 -15.76 12.25 41.37
N GLY A 189 -15.23 11.02 41.27
CA GLY A 189 -15.81 9.82 41.91
C GLY A 189 -17.01 9.22 41.17
N LYS A 190 -17.48 9.82 40.08
CA LYS A 190 -18.60 9.31 39.28
C LYS A 190 -18.16 8.24 38.30
N TRP A 191 -19.03 7.30 38.02
CA TRP A 191 -18.85 6.29 37.00
C TRP A 191 -19.38 6.75 35.66
N THR A 192 -18.56 6.64 34.63
CA THR A 192 -18.93 6.98 33.25
C THR A 192 -18.78 5.76 32.36
N ASN A 193 -19.75 5.53 31.46
CA ASN A 193 -19.69 4.50 30.45
C ASN A 193 -19.04 5.06 29.19
N LEU A 194 -17.88 4.52 28.83
CA LEU A 194 -17.15 4.92 27.64
C LEU A 194 -17.19 3.81 26.59
N ARG A 195 -17.52 4.15 25.35
CA ARG A 195 -17.41 3.23 24.23
C ARG A 195 -15.96 3.13 23.79
N VAL A 196 -15.36 1.96 23.99
CA VAL A 196 -13.96 1.71 23.72
C VAL A 196 -13.77 0.66 22.63
N TRP A 197 -12.63 0.74 21.99
CA TRP A 197 -12.06 -0.27 21.12
C TRP A 197 -10.80 -0.79 21.79
N TRP A 198 -10.38 -2.00 21.43
CA TRP A 198 -9.12 -2.54 21.93
C TRP A 198 -8.38 -3.34 20.87
N VAL A 199 -7.09 -3.42 21.04
CA VAL A 199 -6.17 -4.25 20.27
C VAL A 199 -5.27 -5.01 21.24
N PRO A 200 -4.67 -6.13 20.83
CA PRO A 200 -3.63 -6.77 21.61
C PRO A 200 -2.52 -5.77 21.93
N LYS A 201 -1.91 -5.92 23.10
CA LYS A 201 -0.77 -5.11 23.50
C LYS A 201 0.39 -5.35 22.52
N PHE A 202 0.90 -4.28 21.95
CA PHE A 202 2.11 -4.34 21.15
C PHE A 202 3.34 -4.45 22.06
N GLU A 203 4.30 -5.29 21.66
CA GLU A 203 5.59 -5.36 22.34
C GLU A 203 6.37 -4.07 22.10
N THR A 204 6.61 -3.30 23.14
CA THR A 204 7.53 -2.18 23.07
C THR A 204 8.94 -2.71 23.23
N THR A 205 9.73 -2.69 22.17
CA THR A 205 11.19 -2.77 22.30
C THR A 205 11.64 -1.46 22.97
N GLU A 206 11.71 -1.44 24.29
CA GLU A 206 12.41 -0.38 25.00
C GLU A 206 13.87 -0.50 24.58
N VAL A 207 14.30 0.35 23.67
CA VAL A 207 15.73 0.58 23.43
C VAL A 207 16.22 1.27 24.70
N ASP A 208 16.87 0.49 25.55
CA ASP A 208 17.48 0.95 26.80
C ASP A 208 18.62 1.91 26.42
N LEU A 209 18.31 3.20 26.36
CA LEU A 209 19.28 4.28 26.13
C LEU A 209 20.13 4.56 27.39
N SER A 210 20.09 3.67 28.40
CA SER A 210 20.78 3.86 29.66
C SER A 210 22.25 3.40 29.67
N THR A 211 22.79 2.91 28.56
CA THR A 211 24.19 2.46 28.48
C THR A 211 25.07 3.42 27.67
N ASN A 212 25.07 4.69 28.02
CA ASN A 212 26.21 5.56 27.72
C ASN A 212 26.52 6.39 28.96
N LYS A 213 27.03 5.74 30.01
CA LYS A 213 27.81 6.36 31.05
C LYS A 213 29.23 5.91 30.93
N GLU A 214 30.08 6.92 30.75
CA GLU A 214 31.49 6.95 31.16
C GLU A 214 32.46 6.08 30.33
N THR A 215 33.03 6.66 29.32
CA THR A 215 34.48 6.50 29.12
C THR A 215 35.14 7.82 29.45
N ASN A 216 35.94 7.71 30.50
CA ASN A 216 36.74 8.73 31.14
C ASN A 216 37.56 9.58 30.15
N ASP A 217 37.52 10.89 30.39
CA ASP A 217 38.71 11.72 30.23
C ASP A 217 39.87 11.07 30.95
N ASP A 218 40.94 10.72 30.23
CA ASP A 218 42.30 10.92 30.70
C ASP A 218 43.30 10.64 29.57
N GLU A 219 44.26 11.57 29.50
CA GLU A 219 45.56 11.50 28.84
C GLU A 219 45.68 11.87 27.37
N ILE A 220 45.85 13.18 27.17
CA ILE A 220 46.66 13.72 26.10
C ILE A 220 48.12 13.73 26.58
N PRO A 221 49.05 12.98 25.99
CA PRO A 221 50.47 13.24 26.12
C PRO A 221 50.92 14.19 25.01
N PHE A 222 51.74 15.10 25.37
CA PHE A 222 52.43 16.15 24.60
C PHE A 222 53.10 15.66 23.31
#